data_bfe20dcabc20814de1333069d3130727
#
_entry.id   bfe20dcabc20814de1333069d3130727
#
_cell.length_a   1.000
_cell.length_b   1.000
_cell.length_c   1.000
_cell.angle_alpha   90.00
_cell.angle_beta   90.00
_cell.angle_gamma   90.00
#
_symmetry.space_group_name_H-M   'P 1'
#
loop_
_entity.id
_entity.type
_entity.pdbx_description
1 polymer ?
#
loop_
_entity_poly.entity_id
_entity_poly.type
_entity_poly.pdbx_seq_one_letter_code
_entity_poly.pdbx_strand_id
1 'polypeptide(L)'
;MAVFTDEGKTYHVRVGKGDIGRYVLLPGDPFRTDLIASYFDDAKLVAHNREHKTWTGTLNGVPVSVVSTGMGCPSTAICLEELIACGADTFIRVGTAGRVCDRAFDPTLDGVINTAAVRDEGTTKHYIPIEYPAVADRHVVAALADSAKQLGYNFIEGITQSKDSFYGQHEPENMPAEPWLK
;
A
#
# COMPACT_ATOMS: atom_id res chain seq x y z
N MET A 1 8.85 -21.61 -7.20
CA MET A 1 8.35 -21.85 -5.83
C MET A 1 6.84 -21.85 -5.90
N ALA A 2 6.14 -22.81 -5.29
CA ALA A 2 4.68 -22.79 -5.26
C ALA A 2 4.22 -21.65 -4.34
N VAL A 3 3.32 -20.80 -4.83
CA VAL A 3 2.74 -19.69 -4.04
C VAL A 3 1.79 -20.25 -2.96
N PHE A 4 1.18 -21.41 -3.23
CA PHE A 4 0.21 -22.05 -2.34
C PHE A 4 0.84 -23.23 -1.59
N THR A 5 0.45 -23.37 -0.34
CA THR A 5 0.69 -24.56 0.50
C THR A 5 -0.23 -25.72 0.08
N ASP A 6 -0.01 -26.91 0.62
CA ASP A 6 -0.87 -28.10 0.39
C ASP A 6 -2.32 -27.87 0.84
N GLU A 7 -2.55 -26.92 1.75
CA GLU A 7 -3.87 -26.50 2.22
C GLU A 7 -4.57 -25.53 1.26
N GLY A 8 -3.95 -25.17 0.14
CA GLY A 8 -4.49 -24.20 -0.82
C GLY A 8 -4.45 -22.74 -0.36
N LYS A 9 -3.68 -22.44 0.69
CA LYS A 9 -3.45 -21.08 1.21
C LYS A 9 -2.09 -20.56 0.78
N THR A 10 -1.97 -19.27 0.62
CA THR A 10 -0.68 -18.61 0.38
C THR A 10 0.24 -18.76 1.60
N TYR A 11 1.54 -18.67 1.36
CA TYR A 11 2.52 -18.99 2.41
C TYR A 11 2.59 -17.94 3.51
N HIS A 12 2.57 -16.63 3.16
CA HIS A 12 2.74 -15.55 4.12
C HIS A 12 1.39 -14.92 4.52
N VAL A 13 0.56 -14.56 3.56
CA VAL A 13 -0.74 -13.89 3.84
C VAL A 13 -1.79 -14.87 4.38
N ARG A 14 -1.66 -16.17 4.07
CA ARG A 14 -2.55 -17.25 4.52
C ARG A 14 -3.98 -17.13 4.00
N VAL A 15 -4.14 -16.58 2.81
CA VAL A 15 -5.42 -16.54 2.09
C VAL A 15 -5.40 -17.50 0.90
N GLY A 16 -6.57 -17.96 0.47
CA GLY A 16 -6.76 -18.81 -0.69
C GLY A 16 -7.62 -18.14 -1.76
N LYS A 17 -7.81 -18.81 -2.88
CA LYS A 17 -8.74 -18.36 -3.93
C LYS A 17 -10.17 -18.33 -3.39
N GLY A 18 -10.84 -17.18 -3.57
CA GLY A 18 -12.19 -16.92 -3.07
C GLY A 18 -12.27 -16.36 -1.66
N ASP A 19 -11.16 -16.25 -0.94
CA ASP A 19 -11.12 -15.65 0.39
C ASP A 19 -11.13 -14.11 0.34
N ILE A 20 -10.71 -13.52 -0.78
CA ILE A 20 -10.55 -12.06 -0.95
C ILE A 20 -11.31 -11.54 -2.16
N GLY A 21 -11.67 -10.26 -2.12
CA GLY A 21 -12.20 -9.52 -3.27
C GLY A 21 -11.09 -9.15 -4.27
N ARG A 22 -11.48 -8.76 -5.49
CA ARG A 22 -10.53 -8.26 -6.49
C ARG A 22 -9.95 -6.88 -6.15
N TYR A 23 -10.66 -6.09 -5.35
CA TYR A 23 -10.25 -4.77 -4.86
C TYR A 23 -9.67 -4.92 -3.46
N VAL A 24 -8.42 -4.47 -3.27
CA VAL A 24 -7.74 -4.62 -1.99
C VAL A 24 -7.15 -3.29 -1.51
N LEU A 25 -7.54 -2.89 -0.31
CA LEU A 25 -6.95 -1.76 0.41
C LEU A 25 -5.73 -2.25 1.20
N LEU A 26 -4.63 -1.52 1.10
CA LEU A 26 -3.33 -1.94 1.64
C LEU A 26 -2.78 -0.92 2.66
N PRO A 27 -3.18 -0.95 3.94
CA PRO A 27 -2.45 -0.24 4.98
C PRO A 27 -1.13 -0.96 5.30
N GLY A 28 -0.17 -0.25 5.91
CA GLY A 28 1.05 -0.87 6.41
C GLY A 28 0.83 -1.61 7.73
N ASP A 29 0.09 -0.97 8.63
CA ASP A 29 -0.15 -1.41 9.98
C ASP A 29 -1.35 -2.38 10.06
N PRO A 30 -1.20 -3.58 10.67
CA PRO A 30 -2.30 -4.52 10.87
C PRO A 30 -3.45 -3.97 11.71
N PHE A 31 -3.20 -3.05 12.65
CA PHE A 31 -4.28 -2.44 13.45
C PHE A 31 -5.19 -1.52 12.62
N ARG A 32 -4.69 -0.93 11.54
CA ARG A 32 -5.53 -0.14 10.63
C ARG A 32 -6.51 -0.98 9.83
N THR A 33 -6.26 -2.28 9.66
CA THR A 33 -7.19 -3.14 8.94
C THR A 33 -8.53 -3.25 9.63
N ASP A 34 -8.57 -3.24 10.97
CA ASP A 34 -9.81 -3.29 11.74
C ASP A 34 -10.66 -2.03 11.51
N LEU A 35 -10.00 -0.86 11.54
CA LEU A 35 -10.67 0.41 11.27
C LEU A 35 -11.23 0.46 9.84
N ILE A 36 -10.44 0.07 8.85
CA ILE A 36 -10.88 0.07 7.46
C ILE A 36 -12.01 -0.95 7.26
N ALA A 37 -11.90 -2.14 7.82
CA ALA A 37 -12.92 -3.18 7.75
C ALA A 37 -14.24 -2.77 8.43
N SER A 38 -14.22 -1.87 9.40
CA SER A 38 -15.45 -1.36 10.04
C SER A 38 -16.37 -0.58 9.09
N TYR A 39 -15.88 -0.19 7.93
CA TYR A 39 -16.69 0.44 6.86
C TYR A 39 -17.25 -0.57 5.86
N PHE A 40 -16.92 -1.86 5.97
CA PHE A 40 -17.43 -2.89 5.07
C PHE A 40 -18.72 -3.51 5.63
N ASP A 41 -19.62 -3.86 4.74
CA ASP A 41 -20.75 -4.70 5.08
C ASP A 41 -20.28 -6.15 5.23
N ASP A 42 -20.78 -6.87 6.24
CA ASP A 42 -20.49 -8.28 6.52
C ASP A 42 -18.99 -8.61 6.63
N ALA A 43 -18.19 -7.68 7.17
CA ALA A 43 -16.75 -7.85 7.32
C ALA A 43 -16.38 -9.08 8.16
N LYS A 44 -15.47 -9.91 7.64
CA LYS A 44 -14.96 -11.11 8.31
C LYS A 44 -13.44 -11.07 8.35
N LEU A 45 -12.86 -11.40 9.52
CA LEU A 45 -11.43 -11.67 9.63
C LEU A 45 -11.15 -13.00 8.93
N VAL A 46 -10.35 -12.95 7.87
CA VAL A 46 -9.98 -14.11 7.06
C VAL A 46 -8.71 -14.77 7.56
N ALA A 47 -7.69 -13.97 7.82
CA ALA A 47 -6.39 -14.45 8.29
C ALA A 47 -5.65 -13.36 9.05
N HIS A 48 -4.78 -13.78 9.95
CA HIS A 48 -3.76 -12.92 10.55
C HIS A 48 -2.49 -13.75 10.77
N ASN A 49 -1.47 -13.45 9.99
CA ASN A 49 -0.19 -14.12 10.07
C ASN A 49 0.94 -13.11 9.91
N ARG A 50 1.83 -13.04 10.89
CA ARG A 50 2.90 -12.05 10.96
C ARG A 50 2.32 -10.62 10.86
N GLU A 51 2.86 -9.78 9.96
CA GLU A 51 2.40 -8.43 9.65
C GLU A 51 1.16 -8.38 8.74
N HIS A 52 0.73 -9.53 8.19
CA HIS A 52 -0.39 -9.60 7.25
C HIS A 52 -1.69 -9.95 7.97
N LYS A 53 -2.59 -8.99 8.06
CA LYS A 53 -3.94 -9.17 8.60
C LYS A 53 -4.95 -8.86 7.52
N THR A 54 -5.85 -9.80 7.26
CA THR A 54 -6.80 -9.77 6.15
C THR A 54 -8.23 -9.77 6.65
N TRP A 55 -9.00 -8.77 6.23
CA TRP A 55 -10.45 -8.76 6.33
C TRP A 55 -11.07 -8.71 4.94
N THR A 56 -12.22 -9.34 4.79
CA THR A 56 -13.02 -9.29 3.56
C THR A 56 -14.47 -9.03 3.91
N GLY A 57 -15.12 -8.21 3.11
CA GLY A 57 -16.54 -7.86 3.20
C GLY A 57 -17.04 -7.31 1.88
N THR A 58 -18.06 -6.48 1.91
CA THR A 58 -18.58 -5.81 0.72
C THR A 58 -18.70 -4.30 0.94
N LEU A 59 -18.64 -3.54 -0.14
CA LEU A 59 -19.04 -2.13 -0.21
C LEU A 59 -20.02 -1.97 -1.36
N ASN A 60 -21.24 -1.54 -1.06
CA ASN A 60 -22.32 -1.43 -2.05
C ASN A 60 -22.51 -2.74 -2.85
N GLY A 61 -22.39 -3.89 -2.20
CA GLY A 61 -22.52 -5.20 -2.82
C GLY A 61 -21.29 -5.67 -3.61
N VAL A 62 -20.21 -4.89 -3.67
CA VAL A 62 -18.96 -5.26 -4.34
C VAL A 62 -18.00 -5.89 -3.32
N PRO A 63 -17.47 -7.10 -3.57
CA PRO A 63 -16.49 -7.71 -2.69
C PRO A 63 -15.20 -6.89 -2.61
N VAL A 64 -14.78 -6.55 -1.40
CA VAL A 64 -13.57 -5.80 -1.10
C VAL A 64 -12.79 -6.47 0.04
N SER A 65 -11.49 -6.28 0.04
CA SER A 65 -10.63 -6.75 1.12
C SER A 65 -9.72 -5.63 1.61
N VAL A 66 -9.27 -5.75 2.84
CA VAL A 66 -8.16 -4.97 3.38
C VAL A 66 -7.10 -5.92 3.91
N VAL A 67 -5.85 -5.68 3.53
CA VAL A 67 -4.71 -6.51 3.93
C VAL A 67 -3.55 -5.62 4.33
N SER A 68 -3.01 -5.82 5.53
CA SER A 68 -1.80 -5.08 5.93
C SER A 68 -0.56 -5.63 5.24
N THR A 69 0.29 -4.73 4.77
CA THR A 69 1.53 -5.07 4.06
C THR A 69 2.74 -5.23 4.96
N GLY A 70 2.64 -4.77 6.22
CA GLY A 70 3.83 -4.51 7.02
C GLY A 70 4.61 -3.30 6.53
N MET A 71 5.85 -3.16 6.98
CA MET A 71 6.77 -2.10 6.59
C MET A 71 7.71 -2.54 5.49
N GLY A 72 7.96 -1.63 4.56
CA GLY A 72 8.98 -1.79 3.52
C GLY A 72 8.50 -2.51 2.26
N CYS A 73 9.22 -2.24 1.18
CA CYS A 73 8.89 -2.76 -0.15
C CYS A 73 9.00 -4.29 -0.26
N PRO A 74 9.95 -4.99 0.38
CA PRO A 74 10.01 -6.45 0.32
C PRO A 74 8.77 -7.13 0.88
N SER A 75 8.27 -6.70 2.04
CA SER A 75 7.05 -7.26 2.63
C SER A 75 5.82 -6.96 1.77
N THR A 76 5.72 -5.74 1.23
CA THR A 76 4.66 -5.35 0.29
C THR A 76 4.67 -6.20 -0.97
N ALA A 77 5.85 -6.48 -1.54
CA ALA A 77 6.00 -7.30 -2.74
C ALA A 77 5.50 -8.74 -2.50
N ILE A 78 5.89 -9.36 -1.40
CA ILE A 78 5.39 -10.70 -1.02
C ILE A 78 3.86 -10.68 -0.90
N CYS A 79 3.32 -9.68 -0.21
CA CYS A 79 1.88 -9.51 -0.05
C CYS A 79 1.15 -9.42 -1.39
N LEU A 80 1.61 -8.56 -2.30
CA LEU A 80 1.02 -8.36 -3.62
C LEU A 80 1.04 -9.63 -4.48
N GLU A 81 2.18 -10.32 -4.55
CA GLU A 81 2.31 -11.56 -5.32
C GLU A 81 1.29 -12.63 -4.86
N GLU A 82 1.14 -12.79 -3.56
CA GLU A 82 0.21 -13.75 -2.99
C GLU A 82 -1.25 -13.36 -3.21
N LEU A 83 -1.60 -12.07 -3.12
CA LEU A 83 -2.94 -11.58 -3.37
C LEU A 83 -3.32 -11.67 -4.87
N ILE A 84 -2.37 -11.37 -5.77
CA ILE A 84 -2.56 -11.55 -7.22
C ILE A 84 -2.82 -13.02 -7.55
N ALA A 85 -2.07 -13.94 -6.95
CA ALA A 85 -2.29 -15.38 -7.13
C ALA A 85 -3.67 -15.84 -6.63
N CYS A 86 -4.28 -15.12 -5.68
CA CYS A 86 -5.63 -15.35 -5.19
C CYS A 86 -6.73 -14.64 -6.01
N GLY A 87 -6.38 -13.84 -7.01
CA GLY A 87 -7.31 -13.21 -7.95
C GLY A 87 -7.58 -11.73 -7.70
N ALA A 88 -6.84 -11.07 -6.81
CA ALA A 88 -6.88 -9.62 -6.69
C ALA A 88 -6.18 -8.96 -7.88
N ASP A 89 -6.74 -7.85 -8.39
CA ASP A 89 -6.21 -7.14 -9.55
C ASP A 89 -6.16 -5.62 -9.39
N THR A 90 -6.75 -5.09 -8.34
CA THR A 90 -6.79 -3.66 -8.08
C THR A 90 -6.39 -3.37 -6.64
N PHE A 91 -5.34 -2.60 -6.47
CA PHE A 91 -4.73 -2.32 -5.18
C PHE A 91 -4.68 -0.82 -4.90
N ILE A 92 -5.12 -0.42 -3.70
CA ILE A 92 -5.06 0.96 -3.23
C ILE A 92 -4.25 0.99 -1.94
N ARG A 93 -3.07 1.59 -1.99
CA ARG A 93 -2.23 1.78 -0.79
C ARG A 93 -2.81 2.89 0.07
N VAL A 94 -3.12 2.59 1.33
CA VAL A 94 -3.65 3.53 2.31
C VAL A 94 -2.61 3.72 3.41
N GLY A 95 -1.92 4.83 3.39
CA GLY A 95 -0.80 5.06 4.32
C GLY A 95 -0.67 6.49 4.76
N THR A 96 0.37 6.73 5.53
CA THR A 96 0.85 8.05 5.91
C THR A 96 2.10 8.38 5.12
N ALA A 97 2.35 9.67 4.88
CA ALA A 97 3.55 10.14 4.20
C ALA A 97 4.12 11.35 4.93
N GLY A 98 5.44 11.46 4.91
CA GLY A 98 6.14 12.67 5.30
C GLY A 98 6.18 13.67 4.15
N ARG A 99 6.16 14.95 4.47
CA ARG A 99 6.34 16.02 3.49
C ARG A 99 7.82 16.20 3.14
N VAL A 100 8.12 16.31 1.86
CA VAL A 100 9.50 16.48 1.37
C VAL A 100 9.85 17.94 1.06
N CYS A 101 8.86 18.79 0.78
CA CYS A 101 9.11 20.21 0.47
C CYS A 101 8.08 21.13 1.10
N ASP A 102 8.50 22.39 1.38
CA ASP A 102 7.64 23.39 2.01
C ASP A 102 6.59 23.99 1.07
N ARG A 103 6.80 23.88 -0.25
CA ARG A 103 5.88 24.43 -1.25
C ARG A 103 4.51 23.74 -1.29
N ALA A 104 4.46 22.49 -0.82
CA ALA A 104 3.23 21.70 -0.77
C ALA A 104 2.51 21.79 0.59
N PHE A 105 2.93 22.71 1.46
CA PHE A 105 2.29 22.84 2.76
C PHE A 105 1.07 23.76 2.69
N ASP A 106 -0.06 23.12 2.66
CA ASP A 106 -1.34 23.70 3.00
C ASP A 106 -1.85 22.97 4.25
N PRO A 107 -2.03 23.64 5.40
CA PRO A 107 -2.52 23.00 6.61
C PRO A 107 -3.97 22.52 6.51
N THR A 108 -4.67 22.89 5.45
CA THR A 108 -6.04 22.47 5.18
C THR A 108 -6.14 21.18 4.36
N LEU A 109 -5.00 20.63 3.91
CA LEU A 109 -4.99 19.38 3.15
C LEU A 109 -5.31 18.18 4.05
N ASP A 110 -6.27 17.38 3.60
CA ASP A 110 -6.60 16.09 4.21
C ASP A 110 -5.63 14.98 3.77
N GLY A 111 -5.07 15.10 2.57
CA GLY A 111 -4.13 14.11 2.08
C GLY A 111 -3.62 14.34 0.66
N VAL A 112 -2.90 13.33 0.16
CA VAL A 112 -2.32 13.30 -1.19
C VAL A 112 -2.77 12.04 -1.91
N ILE A 113 -3.22 12.18 -3.15
CA ILE A 113 -3.44 11.08 -4.09
C ILE A 113 -2.18 10.96 -4.94
N ASN A 114 -1.46 9.86 -4.78
CA ASN A 114 -0.20 9.66 -5.49
C ASN A 114 -0.45 9.23 -6.93
N THR A 115 0.10 10.01 -7.88
CA THR A 115 0.03 9.72 -9.33
C THR A 115 1.22 8.94 -9.83
N ALA A 116 2.35 9.01 -9.11
CA ALA A 116 3.59 8.30 -9.42
C ALA A 116 4.45 8.18 -8.17
N ALA A 117 5.52 7.39 -8.25
CA ALA A 117 6.52 7.27 -7.20
C ALA A 117 7.95 7.32 -7.76
N VAL A 118 8.83 8.02 -7.05
CA VAL A 118 10.27 7.87 -7.24
C VAL A 118 10.69 6.53 -6.62
N ARG A 119 11.35 5.69 -7.42
CA ARG A 119 11.79 4.34 -7.05
C ARG A 119 13.17 4.39 -6.39
N ASP A 120 13.25 4.97 -5.19
CA ASP A 120 14.49 5.08 -4.41
C ASP A 120 14.56 3.94 -3.36
N GLU A 121 14.37 2.71 -3.84
CA GLU A 121 14.34 1.50 -3.04
C GLU A 121 14.92 0.30 -3.80
N GLY A 122 15.25 -0.75 -3.10
CA GLY A 122 15.96 -1.89 -3.65
C GLY A 122 15.11 -3.02 -4.22
N THR A 123 13.81 -3.04 -3.98
CA THR A 123 12.94 -4.18 -4.31
C THR A 123 12.51 -4.20 -5.77
N THR A 124 11.99 -3.07 -6.27
CA THR A 124 11.38 -3.05 -7.60
C THR A 124 12.37 -3.22 -8.74
N LYS A 125 13.66 -2.97 -8.53
CA LYS A 125 14.72 -3.28 -9.51
C LYS A 125 14.83 -4.79 -9.83
N HIS A 126 14.32 -5.66 -8.95
CA HIS A 126 14.26 -7.11 -9.21
C HIS A 126 13.09 -7.51 -10.12
N TYR A 127 12.15 -6.59 -10.36
CA TYR A 127 10.97 -6.80 -11.21
C TYR A 127 11.12 -6.14 -12.57
N ILE A 128 11.67 -4.91 -12.60
CA ILE A 128 11.73 -4.10 -13.80
C ILE A 128 12.93 -3.12 -13.72
N PRO A 129 13.58 -2.74 -14.84
CA PRO A 129 14.66 -1.75 -14.84
C PRO A 129 14.27 -0.46 -14.10
N ILE A 130 15.26 0.14 -13.42
CA ILE A 130 15.01 1.31 -12.55
C ILE A 130 14.48 2.52 -13.32
N GLU A 131 14.81 2.62 -14.60
CA GLU A 131 14.38 3.68 -15.49
C GLU A 131 12.90 3.61 -15.85
N TYR A 132 12.26 2.45 -15.64
CA TYR A 132 10.83 2.31 -15.90
C TYR A 132 10.03 3.08 -14.84
N PRO A 133 9.16 4.02 -15.23
CA PRO A 133 8.48 4.88 -14.27
C PRO A 133 7.42 4.10 -13.48
N ALA A 134 7.36 4.37 -12.16
CA ALA A 134 6.27 3.89 -11.30
C ALA A 134 5.10 4.87 -11.36
N VAL A 135 4.16 4.62 -12.25
CA VAL A 135 2.97 5.45 -12.48
C VAL A 135 1.73 4.71 -11.98
N ALA A 136 0.88 5.40 -11.22
CA ALA A 136 -0.38 4.85 -10.76
C ALA A 136 -1.36 4.67 -11.92
N ASP A 137 -2.30 3.73 -11.78
CA ASP A 137 -3.38 3.58 -12.74
C ASP A 137 -4.25 4.85 -12.78
N ARG A 138 -4.39 5.44 -13.96
CA ARG A 138 -5.10 6.71 -14.14
C ARG A 138 -6.58 6.65 -13.77
N HIS A 139 -7.22 5.47 -13.92
CA HIS A 139 -8.64 5.33 -13.61
C HIS A 139 -8.85 5.23 -12.09
N VAL A 140 -7.93 4.57 -11.39
CA VAL A 140 -7.94 4.53 -9.92
C VAL A 140 -7.66 5.92 -9.35
N VAL A 141 -6.68 6.65 -9.89
CA VAL A 141 -6.40 8.04 -9.49
C VAL A 141 -7.62 8.92 -9.68
N ALA A 142 -8.24 8.89 -10.86
CA ALA A 142 -9.45 9.69 -11.14
C ALA A 142 -10.59 9.33 -10.19
N ALA A 143 -10.85 8.05 -9.95
CA ALA A 143 -11.90 7.61 -9.03
C ALA A 143 -11.66 8.09 -7.59
N LEU A 144 -10.42 8.06 -7.11
CA LEU A 144 -10.05 8.57 -5.80
C LEU A 144 -10.23 10.09 -5.71
N ALA A 145 -9.80 10.83 -6.73
CA ALA A 145 -9.94 12.29 -6.79
C ALA A 145 -11.41 12.72 -6.81
N ASP A 146 -12.23 12.05 -7.62
CA ASP A 146 -13.67 12.31 -7.69
C ASP A 146 -14.37 11.99 -6.35
N SER A 147 -14.01 10.88 -5.72
CA SER A 147 -14.56 10.48 -4.42
C SER A 147 -14.18 11.47 -3.32
N ALA A 148 -12.92 11.91 -3.26
CA ALA A 148 -12.47 12.91 -2.31
C ALA A 148 -13.25 14.22 -2.46
N LYS A 149 -13.42 14.68 -3.72
CA LYS A 149 -14.19 15.89 -4.04
C LYS A 149 -15.67 15.76 -3.63
N GLN A 150 -16.31 14.63 -3.93
CA GLN A 150 -17.70 14.37 -3.56
C GLN A 150 -17.91 14.36 -2.04
N LEU A 151 -16.93 13.87 -1.29
CA LEU A 151 -16.95 13.81 0.17
C LEU A 151 -16.51 15.13 0.83
N GLY A 152 -16.08 16.11 0.04
CA GLY A 152 -15.63 17.42 0.54
C GLY A 152 -14.23 17.40 1.17
N TYR A 153 -13.42 16.38 0.89
CA TYR A 153 -12.03 16.33 1.33
C TYR A 153 -11.11 17.13 0.41
N ASN A 154 -10.16 17.81 1.02
CA ASN A 154 -9.16 18.63 0.32
C ASN A 154 -7.89 17.79 0.06
N PHE A 155 -7.83 17.15 -1.09
CA PHE A 155 -6.68 16.35 -1.54
C PHE A 155 -5.97 17.03 -2.70
N ILE A 156 -4.64 16.87 -2.74
CA ILE A 156 -3.83 17.20 -3.92
C ILE A 156 -3.35 15.93 -4.59
N GLU A 157 -3.10 16.01 -5.89
CA GLU A 157 -2.40 14.98 -6.64
C GLU A 157 -0.90 15.27 -6.62
N GLY A 158 -0.07 14.23 -6.46
CA GLY A 158 1.36 14.41 -6.35
C GLY A 158 2.19 13.15 -6.57
N ILE A 159 3.50 13.35 -6.57
CA ILE A 159 4.48 12.27 -6.69
C ILE A 159 5.07 12.00 -5.32
N THR A 160 5.11 10.73 -4.92
CA THR A 160 5.74 10.28 -3.68
C THR A 160 7.15 9.74 -3.95
N GLN A 161 7.91 9.51 -2.89
CA GLN A 161 9.18 8.78 -2.93
C GLN A 161 9.09 7.54 -2.08
N SER A 162 9.44 6.39 -2.64
CA SER A 162 9.63 5.14 -1.90
C SER A 162 11.11 4.94 -1.63
N LYS A 163 11.48 4.68 -0.38
CA LYS A 163 12.87 4.52 0.05
C LYS A 163 13.01 3.44 1.12
N ASP A 164 14.20 2.88 1.28
CA ASP A 164 14.47 1.79 2.20
C ASP A 164 14.87 2.23 3.60
N SER A 165 15.35 3.47 3.75
CA SER A 165 15.78 3.97 5.05
C SER A 165 14.88 5.12 5.52
N PHE A 166 14.13 4.89 6.60
CA PHE A 166 13.30 5.92 7.21
C PHE A 166 14.17 7.01 7.86
N TYR A 167 15.10 6.62 8.72
CA TYR A 167 15.94 7.57 9.47
C TYR A 167 17.09 8.15 8.65
N GLY A 168 17.61 7.42 7.66
CA GLY A 168 18.79 7.81 6.92
C GLY A 168 18.67 9.11 6.10
N GLN A 169 17.46 9.47 5.70
CA GLN A 169 17.19 10.73 5.00
C GLN A 169 16.67 11.85 5.91
N HIS A 170 16.08 11.49 7.06
CA HIS A 170 15.53 12.48 7.99
C HIS A 170 16.59 13.00 8.97
N GLU A 171 17.58 12.18 9.28
CA GLU A 171 18.64 12.49 10.24
C GLU A 171 20.01 12.08 9.65
N PRO A 172 20.43 12.68 8.53
CA PRO A 172 21.67 12.29 7.84
C PRO A 172 22.92 12.45 8.71
N GLU A 173 22.91 13.38 9.67
CA GLU A 173 23.97 13.59 10.65
C GLU A 173 24.19 12.39 11.59
N ASN A 174 23.18 11.55 11.77
CA ASN A 174 23.26 10.34 12.57
C ASN A 174 23.71 9.10 11.77
N MET A 175 23.95 9.25 10.46
CA MET A 175 24.36 8.15 9.62
C MET A 175 25.84 7.81 9.79
N PRO A 176 26.23 6.50 9.80
CA PRO A 176 27.63 6.09 9.88
C PRO A 176 28.48 6.65 8.75
N ALA A 177 27.88 6.97 7.61
CA ALA A 177 28.56 7.52 6.44
C ALA A 177 28.66 9.07 6.46
N GLU A 178 28.10 9.76 7.46
CA GLU A 178 28.09 11.22 7.51
C GLU A 178 29.51 11.83 7.29
N PRO A 179 30.59 11.32 7.92
CA PRO A 179 31.92 11.86 7.71
C PRO A 179 32.42 11.76 6.26
N TRP A 180 31.84 10.87 5.45
CA TRP A 180 32.24 10.62 4.06
C TRP A 180 31.35 11.35 3.04
N LEU A 181 30.27 11.97 3.50
CA LEU A 181 29.31 12.70 2.66
C LEU A 181 29.57 14.21 2.59
N LYS A 182 30.63 14.68 3.24
CA LYS A 182 31.08 16.10 3.27
C LYS A 182 32.04 16.41 2.16
#